data_a2153885f326ac8aedd6e22238b17e23
#
_entry.id   a2153885f326ac8aedd6e22238b17e23
#
_cell.length_a   1.000
_cell.length_b   1.000
_cell.length_c   1.000
_cell.angle_alpha   90.00
_cell.angle_beta   90.00
_cell.angle_gamma   90.00
#
_symmetry.space_group_name_H-M   'P 1'
#
loop_
_entity.id
_entity.type
_entity.pdbx_description
1 polymer ?
#
loop_
_entity_poly.entity_id
_entity_poly.type
_entity_poly.pdbx_seq_one_letter_code
_entity_poly.pdbx_strand_id
1 'polypeptide(L)'
;IVLIFDEILVGFRLARGGAQEFFGVRADMVTYGKTLGGGLPVGVVCGRADLMRRYREDRPADICLARGTFNAHPYVMAAMKAFLDRLETQPIKALYRGLDHCWDERADRFNRRLHERGLPVRIAHLSSIWTVLYSRPSRYNWMLQFYLRAHGLALSHRGTGRLLFSLDCSDADFEAVLDRFV
;
A
#
# COMPACT_ATOMS: atom_id res chain seq x y z
N ILE A 1 22.48 14.79 1.55
CA ILE A 1 21.21 14.43 2.20
C ILE A 1 20.85 13.02 1.76
N VAL A 2 20.49 12.14 2.68
CA VAL A 2 20.05 10.77 2.40
C VAL A 2 18.53 10.78 2.18
N LEU A 3 18.07 10.26 1.03
CA LEU A 3 16.66 10.09 0.72
C LEU A 3 16.24 8.67 1.10
N ILE A 4 15.24 8.57 1.99
CA ILE A 4 14.68 7.29 2.41
C ILE A 4 13.22 7.20 1.98
N PHE A 5 12.85 6.15 1.24
CA PHE A 5 11.46 5.84 0.91
C PHE A 5 10.89 4.85 1.91
N ASP A 6 9.78 5.22 2.54
CA ASP A 6 8.97 4.29 3.31
C ASP A 6 7.96 3.61 2.39
N GLU A 7 8.32 2.42 1.91
CA GLU A 7 7.48 1.58 1.05
C GLU A 7 6.75 0.46 1.83
N ILE A 8 6.63 0.59 3.15
CA ILE A 8 5.96 -0.43 3.97
C ILE A 8 4.49 -0.63 3.56
N LEU A 9 3.81 0.44 3.12
CA LEU A 9 2.42 0.37 2.63
C LEU A 9 2.33 0.30 1.10
N VAL A 10 3.18 1.05 0.41
CA VAL A 10 3.05 1.28 -1.04
C VAL A 10 3.92 0.34 -1.88
N GLY A 11 4.93 -0.27 -1.27
CA GLY A 11 5.78 -1.26 -1.93
C GLY A 11 4.98 -2.41 -2.50
N PHE A 12 5.27 -2.79 -3.74
CA PHE A 12 4.56 -3.83 -4.51
C PHE A 12 3.07 -3.55 -4.74
N ARG A 13 2.59 -2.35 -4.43
CA ARG A 13 1.18 -1.96 -4.61
C ARG A 13 0.98 -0.99 -5.77
N LEU A 14 1.84 0.01 -5.90
CA LEU A 14 1.76 1.01 -6.97
C LEU A 14 2.33 0.46 -8.29
N ALA A 15 3.46 -0.21 -8.19
CA ALA A 15 4.13 -0.89 -9.27
C ALA A 15 4.86 -2.12 -8.72
N ARG A 16 5.37 -2.99 -9.58
CA ARG A 16 6.13 -4.16 -9.19
C ARG A 16 7.40 -3.79 -8.41
N GLY A 17 8.09 -2.73 -8.82
CA GLY A 17 9.24 -2.14 -8.12
C GLY A 17 8.85 -1.06 -7.11
N GLY A 18 7.56 -0.96 -6.74
CA GLY A 18 7.08 -0.03 -5.72
C GLY A 18 7.00 1.43 -6.16
N ALA A 19 7.04 2.33 -5.18
CA ALA A 19 6.95 3.78 -5.43
C ALA A 19 8.14 4.31 -6.23
N GLN A 20 9.32 3.72 -6.09
CA GLN A 20 10.49 4.11 -6.88
C GLN A 20 10.24 3.95 -8.38
N GLU A 21 9.70 2.81 -8.80
CA GLU A 21 9.34 2.55 -10.20
C GLU A 21 8.20 3.49 -10.63
N PHE A 22 7.16 3.59 -9.82
CA PHE A 22 5.96 4.37 -10.12
C PHE A 22 6.27 5.86 -10.37
N PHE A 23 7.09 6.47 -9.52
CA PHE A 23 7.45 7.89 -9.62
C PHE A 23 8.74 8.16 -10.41
N GLY A 24 9.46 7.14 -10.84
CA GLY A 24 10.75 7.29 -11.53
C GLY A 24 11.85 7.91 -10.64
N VAL A 25 11.75 7.73 -9.32
CA VAL A 25 12.70 8.29 -8.34
C VAL A 25 13.45 7.19 -7.62
N ARG A 26 14.77 7.25 -7.61
CA ARG A 26 15.62 6.30 -6.88
C ARG A 26 15.99 6.86 -5.51
N ALA A 27 15.61 6.17 -4.45
CA ALA A 27 16.00 6.49 -3.08
C ALA A 27 17.40 5.93 -2.74
N ASP A 28 18.07 6.54 -1.75
CA ASP A 28 19.31 6.02 -1.18
C ASP A 28 19.05 4.80 -0.28
N MET A 29 17.91 4.80 0.40
CA MET A 29 17.45 3.70 1.25
C MET A 29 15.94 3.51 1.10
N VAL A 30 15.47 2.29 1.35
CA VAL A 30 14.05 1.93 1.26
C VAL A 30 13.70 1.02 2.43
N THR A 31 12.50 1.20 3.00
CA THR A 31 11.93 0.26 3.96
C THR A 31 10.76 -0.49 3.35
N TYR A 32 10.71 -1.81 3.53
CA TYR A 32 9.61 -2.66 3.10
C TYR A 32 9.01 -3.43 4.28
N GLY A 33 7.77 -3.86 4.12
CA GLY A 33 7.07 -4.66 5.11
C GLY A 33 5.76 -5.23 4.55
N LYS A 34 4.81 -5.52 5.41
CA LYS A 34 3.44 -5.95 5.05
C LYS A 34 3.40 -6.99 3.92
N THR A 35 3.08 -6.55 2.70
CA THR A 35 2.90 -7.40 1.51
C THR A 35 4.11 -8.31 1.25
N LEU A 36 5.33 -7.81 1.47
CA LEU A 36 6.56 -8.57 1.28
C LEU A 36 6.62 -9.83 2.15
N GLY A 37 5.99 -9.82 3.32
CA GLY A 37 5.97 -10.95 4.24
C GLY A 37 5.07 -12.11 3.83
N GLY A 38 4.25 -11.94 2.77
CA GLY A 38 3.31 -13.00 2.36
C GLY A 38 2.34 -13.42 3.46
N GLY A 39 1.97 -12.50 4.37
CA GLY A 39 1.12 -12.73 5.53
C GLY A 39 1.89 -12.90 6.85
N LEU A 40 3.21 -13.05 6.81
CA LEU A 40 4.05 -13.08 8.02
C LEU A 40 4.57 -11.69 8.39
N PRO A 41 4.83 -11.42 9.68
CA PRO A 41 5.37 -10.15 10.13
C PRO A 41 6.81 -9.99 9.63
N VAL A 42 7.04 -8.91 8.86
CA VAL A 42 8.36 -8.60 8.29
C VAL A 42 8.63 -7.11 8.31
N GLY A 43 9.88 -6.75 8.51
CA GLY A 43 10.43 -5.42 8.28
C GLY A 43 11.78 -5.58 7.59
N VAL A 44 11.97 -4.87 6.48
CA VAL A 44 13.21 -4.89 5.71
C VAL A 44 13.69 -3.46 5.52
N VAL A 45 14.97 -3.25 5.76
CA VAL A 45 15.69 -2.04 5.39
C VAL A 45 16.74 -2.42 4.36
N CYS A 46 16.74 -1.75 3.23
CA CYS A 46 17.76 -1.92 2.21
C CYS A 46 18.17 -0.56 1.64
N GLY A 47 19.32 -0.50 1.00
CA GLY A 47 19.86 0.73 0.48
C GLY A 47 21.24 0.58 -0.11
N ARG A 48 21.88 1.73 -0.36
CA ARG A 48 23.23 1.78 -0.86
C ARG A 48 24.21 1.07 0.07
N ALA A 49 25.19 0.38 -0.50
CA ALA A 49 26.17 -0.42 0.25
C ALA A 49 26.95 0.41 1.29
N ASP A 50 27.24 1.67 0.98
CA ASP A 50 27.97 2.56 1.90
C ASP A 50 27.13 2.93 3.14
N LEU A 51 25.80 3.00 3.01
CA LEU A 51 24.88 3.25 4.12
C LEU A 51 24.53 1.98 4.90
N MET A 52 24.60 0.80 4.25
CA MET A 52 24.22 -0.48 4.82
C MET A 52 25.41 -1.26 5.44
N ARG A 53 26.59 -0.65 5.55
CA ARG A 53 27.76 -1.31 6.12
C ARG A 53 27.54 -1.73 7.56
N ARG A 54 27.89 -2.99 7.85
CA ARG A 54 27.80 -3.58 9.20
C ARG A 54 29.13 -3.47 9.99
N TYR A 55 30.20 -3.13 9.32
CA TYR A 55 31.54 -3.02 9.89
C TYR A 55 32.36 -1.92 9.19
N ARG A 56 33.03 -1.11 9.98
CA ARG A 56 33.98 -0.08 9.52
C ARG A 56 35.13 0.02 10.51
N GLU A 57 36.36 -0.19 10.02
CA GLU A 57 37.58 -0.02 10.85
C GLU A 57 37.86 1.42 11.17
N ASP A 58 37.67 2.30 10.17
CA ASP A 58 37.94 3.73 10.28
C ASP A 58 36.92 4.49 11.14
N ARG A 59 35.70 3.99 11.22
CA ARG A 59 34.58 4.63 11.95
C ARG A 59 33.65 3.56 12.52
N PRO A 60 34.02 2.93 13.63
CA PRO A 60 33.22 1.82 14.19
C PRO A 60 31.80 2.19 14.60
N ALA A 61 31.54 3.47 14.91
CA ALA A 61 30.21 3.96 15.27
C ALA A 61 29.29 4.21 14.04
N ASP A 62 29.85 4.42 12.86
CA ASP A 62 29.11 4.74 11.63
C ASP A 62 28.72 3.47 10.88
N ILE A 63 27.94 2.61 11.52
CA ILE A 63 27.49 1.33 10.96
C ILE A 63 25.97 1.22 10.97
N CYS A 64 25.44 0.43 10.05
CA CYS A 64 24.02 0.06 10.07
C CYS A 64 23.78 -0.96 11.19
N LEU A 65 23.18 -0.52 12.30
CA LEU A 65 22.86 -1.36 13.45
C LEU A 65 21.45 -1.94 13.32
N ALA A 66 21.31 -3.06 12.60
CA ALA A 66 20.06 -3.82 12.53
C ALA A 66 20.21 -5.08 13.39
N ARG A 67 19.52 -5.13 14.53
CA ARG A 67 19.50 -6.26 15.47
C ARG A 67 18.08 -6.62 15.87
N GLY A 68 17.88 -7.88 16.23
CA GLY A 68 16.61 -8.39 16.74
C GLY A 68 16.66 -9.91 16.81
N THR A 69 16.02 -10.50 17.83
CA THR A 69 15.96 -11.94 18.03
C THR A 69 15.43 -12.69 16.79
N PHE A 70 14.48 -12.11 16.10
CA PHE A 70 13.85 -12.69 14.91
C PHE A 70 14.44 -12.15 13.60
N ASN A 71 15.61 -11.51 13.66
CA ASN A 71 16.28 -11.04 12.46
C ASN A 71 16.64 -12.22 11.54
N ALA A 72 16.32 -12.14 10.26
CA ALA A 72 16.48 -13.21 9.28
C ALA A 72 15.81 -14.55 9.67
N HIS A 73 14.65 -14.49 10.31
CA HIS A 73 13.90 -15.68 10.70
C HIS A 73 13.59 -16.57 9.48
N PRO A 74 13.94 -17.88 9.49
CA PRO A 74 13.88 -18.73 8.30
C PRO A 74 12.52 -18.79 7.62
N TYR A 75 11.41 -18.85 8.38
CA TYR A 75 10.07 -18.90 7.82
C TYR A 75 9.71 -17.61 7.11
N VAL A 76 10.10 -16.46 7.69
CA VAL A 76 9.85 -15.15 7.09
C VAL A 76 10.67 -14.98 5.81
N MET A 77 11.93 -15.42 5.83
CA MET A 77 12.79 -15.40 4.64
C MET A 77 12.24 -16.29 3.52
N ALA A 78 11.73 -17.47 3.85
CA ALA A 78 11.10 -18.36 2.89
C ALA A 78 9.82 -17.76 2.30
N ALA A 79 8.97 -17.13 3.13
CA ALA A 79 7.77 -16.46 2.67
C ALA A 79 8.08 -15.27 1.76
N MET A 80 9.06 -14.44 2.14
CA MET A 80 9.55 -13.34 1.29
C MET A 80 10.05 -13.83 -0.06
N LYS A 81 10.85 -14.91 -0.05
CA LYS A 81 11.35 -15.50 -1.29
C LYS A 81 10.21 -15.98 -2.18
N ALA A 82 9.25 -16.72 -1.63
CA ALA A 82 8.08 -17.20 -2.37
C ALA A 82 7.26 -16.04 -2.96
N PHE A 83 7.09 -14.97 -2.19
CA PHE A 83 6.42 -13.76 -2.67
C PHE A 83 7.18 -13.12 -3.85
N LEU A 84 8.50 -12.92 -3.71
CA LEU A 84 9.33 -12.32 -4.76
C LEU A 84 9.39 -13.19 -6.01
N ASP A 85 9.51 -14.53 -5.87
CA ASP A 85 9.46 -15.46 -7.00
C ASP A 85 8.13 -15.35 -7.75
N ARG A 86 7.02 -15.20 -7.01
CA ARG A 86 5.69 -15.04 -7.60
C ARG A 86 5.55 -13.73 -8.39
N LEU A 87 6.17 -12.63 -7.94
CA LEU A 87 6.18 -11.35 -8.65
C LEU A 87 6.79 -11.46 -10.06
N GLU A 88 7.71 -12.43 -10.27
CA GLU A 88 8.37 -12.63 -11.54
C GLU A 88 7.55 -13.46 -12.54
N THR A 89 6.42 -14.02 -12.11
CA THR A 89 5.55 -14.82 -12.98
C THR A 89 4.80 -13.96 -13.98
N GLN A 90 4.51 -14.50 -15.16
CA GLN A 90 3.79 -13.77 -16.22
C GLN A 90 2.38 -13.33 -15.81
N PRO A 91 1.56 -14.15 -15.09
CA PRO A 91 0.26 -13.71 -14.62
C PRO A 91 0.34 -12.47 -13.72
N ILE A 92 1.31 -12.42 -12.79
CA ILE A 92 1.46 -11.27 -11.89
C ILE A 92 1.99 -10.05 -12.65
N LYS A 93 2.97 -10.21 -13.54
CA LYS A 93 3.41 -9.11 -14.41
C LYS A 93 2.27 -8.54 -15.26
N ALA A 94 1.32 -9.38 -15.66
CA ALA A 94 0.14 -8.93 -16.40
C ALA A 94 -0.80 -8.06 -15.54
N LEU A 95 -0.94 -8.34 -14.24
CA LEU A 95 -1.76 -7.52 -13.34
C LEU A 95 -1.25 -6.08 -13.21
N TYR A 96 0.07 -5.87 -13.25
CA TYR A 96 0.63 -4.53 -13.17
C TYR A 96 0.49 -3.73 -14.47
N ARG A 97 0.27 -4.41 -15.62
CA ARG A 97 0.01 -3.72 -16.89
C ARG A 97 -1.39 -3.13 -16.87
N GLY A 98 -1.49 -1.83 -17.00
CA GLY A 98 -2.78 -1.13 -16.97
C GLY A 98 -3.38 -0.97 -15.57
N LEU A 99 -2.62 -1.24 -14.50
CA LEU A 99 -3.09 -1.15 -13.13
C LEU A 99 -3.66 0.24 -12.81
N ASP A 100 -2.94 1.31 -13.16
CA ASP A 100 -3.38 2.67 -12.89
C ASP A 100 -4.66 3.00 -13.64
N HIS A 101 -4.72 2.68 -14.93
CA HIS A 101 -5.92 2.90 -15.74
C HIS A 101 -7.15 2.18 -15.15
N CYS A 102 -7.00 0.95 -14.72
CA CYS A 102 -8.07 0.20 -14.06
C CYS A 102 -8.58 0.90 -12.78
N TRP A 103 -7.67 1.41 -11.95
CA TRP A 103 -8.06 2.09 -10.72
C TRP A 103 -8.58 3.50 -10.96
N ASP A 104 -8.09 4.20 -11.99
CA ASP A 104 -8.63 5.49 -12.44
C ASP A 104 -10.09 5.34 -12.88
N GLU A 105 -10.38 4.36 -13.76
CA GLU A 105 -11.74 4.08 -14.21
C GLU A 105 -12.70 3.72 -13.06
N ARG A 106 -12.22 2.89 -12.11
CA ARG A 106 -12.99 2.53 -10.92
C ARG A 106 -13.27 3.73 -10.03
N ALA A 107 -12.28 4.60 -9.81
CA ALA A 107 -12.43 5.81 -9.01
C ALA A 107 -13.38 6.81 -9.65
N ASP A 108 -13.30 6.98 -10.96
CA ASP A 108 -14.21 7.84 -11.73
C ASP A 108 -15.65 7.33 -11.66
N ARG A 109 -15.85 6.02 -11.80
CA ARG A 109 -17.17 5.38 -11.67
C ARG A 109 -17.74 5.57 -10.26
N PHE A 110 -16.92 5.39 -9.24
CA PHE A 110 -17.30 5.58 -7.85
C PHE A 110 -17.71 7.03 -7.58
N ASN A 111 -16.91 7.98 -8.02
CA ASN A 111 -17.17 9.41 -7.86
C ASN A 111 -18.43 9.86 -8.62
N ARG A 112 -18.70 9.33 -9.82
CA ARG A 112 -19.97 9.59 -10.53
C ARG A 112 -21.16 9.13 -9.71
N ARG A 113 -21.15 7.91 -9.16
CA ARG A 113 -22.25 7.39 -8.33
C ARG A 113 -22.47 8.24 -7.08
N LEU A 114 -21.40 8.69 -6.41
CA LEU A 114 -21.50 9.61 -5.26
C LEU A 114 -22.14 10.92 -5.65
N HIS A 115 -21.75 11.49 -6.77
CA HIS A 115 -22.29 12.75 -7.29
C HIS A 115 -23.77 12.61 -7.67
N GLU A 116 -24.15 11.57 -8.41
CA GLU A 116 -25.53 11.29 -8.80
C GLU A 116 -26.48 11.15 -7.61
N ARG A 117 -25.96 10.66 -6.49
CA ARG A 117 -26.71 10.54 -5.23
C ARG A 117 -26.65 11.81 -4.37
N GLY A 118 -25.96 12.83 -4.80
CA GLY A 118 -25.82 14.08 -4.06
C GLY A 118 -25.06 13.94 -2.73
N LEU A 119 -24.22 12.93 -2.60
CA LEU A 119 -23.46 12.66 -1.37
C LEU A 119 -22.32 13.67 -1.20
N PRO A 120 -22.12 14.24 0.01
CA PRO A 120 -21.14 15.29 0.26
C PRO A 120 -19.72 14.73 0.46
N VAL A 121 -19.37 13.72 -0.31
CA VAL A 121 -18.07 13.03 -0.26
C VAL A 121 -17.57 12.72 -1.67
N ARG A 122 -16.27 12.60 -1.81
CA ARG A 122 -15.61 12.10 -3.02
C ARG A 122 -14.42 11.21 -2.64
N ILE A 123 -14.02 10.38 -3.55
CA ILE A 123 -12.81 9.57 -3.43
C ILE A 123 -11.64 10.29 -4.10
N ALA A 124 -10.52 10.39 -3.38
CA ALA A 124 -9.20 10.60 -3.97
C ALA A 124 -8.41 9.30 -3.86
N HIS A 125 -7.55 9.02 -4.85
CA HIS A 125 -6.85 7.75 -4.91
C HIS A 125 -5.42 7.90 -5.45
N LEU A 126 -4.62 6.90 -5.15
CA LEU A 126 -3.34 6.62 -5.75
C LEU A 126 -3.32 5.12 -6.03
N SER A 127 -3.57 4.73 -7.29
CA SER A 127 -3.83 3.34 -7.66
C SER A 127 -4.89 2.71 -6.74
N SER A 128 -4.62 1.58 -6.10
CA SER A 128 -5.54 0.86 -5.21
C SER A 128 -5.65 1.43 -3.77
N ILE A 129 -5.00 2.57 -3.50
CA ILE A 129 -5.04 3.25 -2.19
C ILE A 129 -6.00 4.43 -2.29
N TRP A 130 -7.12 4.35 -1.61
CA TRP A 130 -8.18 5.35 -1.69
C TRP A 130 -8.44 6.03 -0.35
N THR A 131 -8.92 7.28 -0.41
CA THR A 131 -9.37 8.00 0.78
C THR A 131 -10.65 8.78 0.47
N VAL A 132 -11.54 8.82 1.45
CA VAL A 132 -12.76 9.62 1.38
C VAL A 132 -12.43 11.06 1.75
N LEU A 133 -12.78 11.99 0.86
CA LEU A 133 -12.70 13.41 1.08
C LEU A 133 -14.10 13.98 1.27
N TYR A 134 -14.30 14.74 2.32
CA TYR A 134 -15.59 15.36 2.63
C TYR A 134 -15.66 16.76 2.02
N SER A 135 -16.72 17.05 1.30
CA SER A 135 -16.96 18.39 0.71
C SER A 135 -17.34 19.44 1.75
N ARG A 136 -17.84 18.99 2.91
CA ARG A 136 -18.21 19.85 4.04
C ARG A 136 -17.52 19.37 5.31
N PRO A 137 -16.71 20.20 5.97
CA PRO A 137 -16.15 19.88 7.27
C PRO A 137 -17.26 19.65 8.30
N SER A 138 -17.16 18.55 9.05
CA SER A 138 -18.09 18.25 10.14
C SER A 138 -17.40 17.41 11.20
N ARG A 139 -17.70 17.69 12.47
CA ARG A 139 -17.26 16.84 13.59
C ARG A 139 -17.82 15.42 13.53
N TYR A 140 -18.84 15.18 12.70
CA TYR A 140 -19.48 13.88 12.55
C TYR A 140 -18.93 13.07 11.37
N ASN A 141 -18.00 13.60 10.58
CA ASN A 141 -17.44 12.89 9.42
C ASN A 141 -16.81 11.54 9.80
N TRP A 142 -16.25 11.43 11.00
CA TRP A 142 -15.69 10.18 11.53
C TRP A 142 -16.75 9.06 11.74
N MET A 143 -18.04 9.42 11.83
CA MET A 143 -19.12 8.44 12.01
C MET A 143 -19.40 7.63 10.74
N LEU A 144 -18.98 8.10 9.55
CA LEU A 144 -19.19 7.38 8.29
C LEU A 144 -18.70 5.92 8.37
N GLN A 145 -17.55 5.68 9.00
CA GLN A 145 -17.01 4.33 9.15
C GLN A 145 -17.93 3.38 9.95
N PHE A 146 -18.64 3.90 10.95
CA PHE A 146 -19.56 3.11 11.75
C PHE A 146 -20.85 2.84 10.98
N TYR A 147 -21.35 3.81 10.26
CA TYR A 147 -22.50 3.65 9.37
C TYR A 147 -22.22 2.58 8.31
N LEU A 148 -21.10 2.69 7.59
CA LEU A 148 -20.70 1.73 6.57
C LEU A 148 -20.49 0.32 7.15
N ARG A 149 -19.92 0.23 8.35
CA ARG A 149 -19.78 -1.06 9.05
C ARG A 149 -21.13 -1.70 9.37
N ALA A 150 -22.10 -0.93 9.82
CA ALA A 150 -23.46 -1.41 10.07
C ALA A 150 -24.12 -1.94 8.78
N HIS A 151 -23.69 -1.43 7.61
CA HIS A 151 -24.18 -1.84 6.29
C HIS A 151 -23.24 -2.83 5.58
N GLY A 152 -22.35 -3.50 6.34
CA GLY A 152 -21.52 -4.60 5.83
C GLY A 152 -20.23 -4.18 5.13
N LEU A 153 -19.79 -2.91 5.28
CA LEU A 153 -18.53 -2.41 4.76
C LEU A 153 -17.61 -1.95 5.90
N ALA A 154 -16.66 -2.82 6.30
CA ALA A 154 -15.73 -2.50 7.36
C ALA A 154 -14.56 -1.68 6.85
N LEU A 155 -14.50 -0.41 7.24
CA LEU A 155 -13.34 0.46 7.03
C LEU A 155 -12.37 0.41 8.22
N SER A 156 -11.18 0.97 8.02
CA SER A 156 -10.21 1.16 9.11
C SER A 156 -10.85 1.99 10.24
N HIS A 157 -10.66 1.56 11.48
CA HIS A 157 -11.20 2.25 12.67
C HIS A 157 -10.58 3.62 12.94
N ARG A 158 -9.49 3.97 12.27
CA ARG A 158 -8.77 5.25 12.46
C ARG A 158 -9.29 6.39 11.57
N GLY A 159 -10.59 6.45 11.37
CA GLY A 159 -11.33 7.67 11.03
C GLY A 159 -11.04 8.39 9.71
N THR A 160 -10.13 7.92 8.88
CA THR A 160 -9.76 8.64 7.65
C THR A 160 -10.56 8.21 6.42
N GLY A 161 -11.47 7.23 6.55
CA GLY A 161 -12.19 6.69 5.40
C GLY A 161 -11.28 6.04 4.36
N ARG A 162 -10.13 5.50 4.78
CA ARG A 162 -9.19 4.86 3.86
C ARG A 162 -9.69 3.49 3.44
N LEU A 163 -9.74 3.25 2.12
CA LEU A 163 -9.97 1.95 1.52
C LEU A 163 -8.67 1.49 0.85
N LEU A 164 -8.32 0.24 1.08
CA LEU A 164 -7.14 -0.39 0.48
C LEU A 164 -7.62 -1.65 -0.24
N PHE A 165 -7.58 -1.60 -1.55
CA PHE A 165 -8.00 -2.73 -2.37
C PHE A 165 -6.83 -3.67 -2.63
N SER A 166 -7.10 -4.96 -2.70
CA SER A 166 -6.16 -5.95 -3.20
C SER A 166 -5.97 -5.80 -4.71
N LEU A 167 -4.81 -6.21 -5.23
CA LEU A 167 -4.57 -6.17 -6.68
C LEU A 167 -5.42 -7.18 -7.44
N ASP A 168 -5.92 -8.21 -6.77
CA ASP A 168 -6.82 -9.23 -7.30
C ASP A 168 -8.31 -8.95 -7.00
N CYS A 169 -8.63 -7.72 -6.55
CA CYS A 169 -10.01 -7.29 -6.37
C CYS A 169 -10.78 -7.40 -7.69
N SER A 170 -11.75 -8.30 -7.73
CA SER A 170 -12.58 -8.50 -8.93
C SER A 170 -13.54 -7.33 -9.15
N ASP A 171 -14.10 -7.22 -10.36
CA ASP A 171 -15.13 -6.22 -10.64
C ASP A 171 -16.38 -6.47 -9.79
N ALA A 172 -16.73 -7.72 -9.53
CA ALA A 172 -17.85 -8.07 -8.65
C ALA A 172 -17.63 -7.61 -7.21
N ASP A 173 -16.41 -7.78 -6.67
CA ASP A 173 -16.06 -7.29 -5.34
C ASP A 173 -16.11 -5.76 -5.29
N PHE A 174 -15.61 -5.12 -6.34
CA PHE A 174 -15.63 -3.66 -6.45
C PHE A 174 -17.06 -3.12 -6.50
N GLU A 175 -17.94 -3.69 -7.31
CA GLU A 175 -19.35 -3.30 -7.37
C GLU A 175 -20.05 -3.51 -6.02
N ALA A 176 -19.76 -4.61 -5.33
CA ALA A 176 -20.31 -4.86 -4.01
C ALA A 176 -19.87 -3.81 -2.97
N VAL A 177 -18.64 -3.29 -3.08
CA VAL A 177 -18.17 -2.17 -2.25
C VAL A 177 -18.88 -0.88 -2.61
N LEU A 178 -18.98 -0.59 -3.91
CA LEU A 178 -19.65 0.61 -4.44
C LEU A 178 -21.12 0.67 -3.99
N ASP A 179 -21.86 -0.43 -4.17
CA ASP A 179 -23.28 -0.50 -3.82
C ASP A 179 -23.54 -0.36 -2.31
N ARG A 180 -22.61 -0.85 -1.47
CA ARG A 180 -22.73 -0.69 -0.01
C ARG A 180 -22.31 0.69 0.48
N PHE A 181 -21.47 1.37 -0.28
CA PHE A 181 -20.98 2.69 0.09
C PHE A 181 -21.99 3.80 -0.28
N VAL A 182 -22.70 3.64 -1.37
CA VAL A 182 -23.65 4.60 -1.97
C VAL A 182 -25.10 4.33 -1.55
#